data_7ac3b4274cb5fc3fe3cf79add24056db
#
_entry.id   7ac3b4274cb5fc3fe3cf79add24056db
#
_cell.length_a   1.000
_cell.length_b   1.000
_cell.length_c   1.000
_cell.angle_alpha   90.00
_cell.angle_beta   90.00
_cell.angle_gamma   90.00
#
_symmetry.space_group_name_H-M   'P 1'
#
loop_
_entity.id
_entity.type
_entity.pdbx_description
1 polymer ?
#
loop_
_entity_poly.entity_id
_entity_poly.type
_entity_poly.pdbx_seq_one_letter_code
_entity_poly.pdbx_strand_id
1 'polypeptide(L)'
;EMNALRGIVKDGAGTTLYNYFTEFGLAQISVDFLLGTAGTLVQSKVREVLRAIEDNLLGESMTDVHALVSREFFDKLIAHPKTEEAYKFYAATGAQPLRQDVRRNFPFAGIVFEEYAGTVTLSTKATERLVPANEGIAFPLGTMDTFTTYGGPANLLEAANTLGLPLYARQHLDEKGRW
;
A
#
# COMPACT_ATOMS: atom_id res chain seq x y z
N GLU A 1 -6.91 4.60 4.61
CA GLU A 1 -6.45 3.36 3.97
C GLU A 1 -4.92 3.35 3.80
N MET A 2 -4.31 4.31 3.08
CA MET A 2 -2.83 4.34 2.90
C MET A 2 -2.04 4.37 4.21
N ASN A 3 -2.52 5.03 5.26
CA ASN A 3 -1.85 5.02 6.56
C ASN A 3 -1.81 3.62 7.18
N ALA A 4 -2.85 2.82 6.97
CA ALA A 4 -2.87 1.43 7.43
C ALA A 4 -1.83 0.58 6.68
N LEU A 5 -1.72 0.74 5.35
CA LEU A 5 -0.72 0.04 4.55
C LEU A 5 0.72 0.45 4.89
N ARG A 6 0.94 1.72 5.25
CA ARG A 6 2.26 2.21 5.67
C ARG A 6 2.61 1.85 7.12
N GLY A 7 1.64 1.46 7.92
CA GLY A 7 1.82 1.21 9.35
C GLY A 7 2.09 2.46 10.19
N ILE A 8 2.00 3.66 9.60
CA ILE A 8 2.29 4.94 10.26
C ILE A 8 1.13 5.91 10.02
N VAL A 9 0.55 6.42 11.09
CA VAL A 9 -0.50 7.45 11.06
C VAL A 9 0.13 8.79 11.37
N LYS A 10 -0.05 9.76 10.47
CA LYS A 10 0.42 11.13 10.63
C LYS A 10 -0.76 12.10 10.75
N ASP A 11 -0.53 13.21 11.44
CA ASP A 11 -1.46 14.35 11.46
C ASP A 11 -1.34 15.20 10.18
N GLY A 12 -2.17 16.25 10.08
CA GLY A 12 -2.14 17.19 8.95
C GLY A 12 -0.85 18.00 8.82
N ALA A 13 -0.03 18.06 9.88
CA ALA A 13 1.27 18.73 9.88
C ALA A 13 2.42 17.78 9.50
N GLY A 14 2.14 16.48 9.38
CA GLY A 14 3.13 15.45 9.08
C GLY A 14 3.78 14.82 10.31
N THR A 15 3.34 15.18 11.53
CA THR A 15 3.82 14.57 12.76
C THR A 15 3.25 13.17 12.92
N THR A 16 4.08 12.20 13.30
CA THR A 16 3.64 10.84 13.56
C THR A 16 2.80 10.80 14.84
N LEU A 17 1.53 10.40 14.70
CA LEU A 17 0.62 10.18 15.83
C LEU A 17 0.76 8.75 16.37
N TYR A 18 0.75 7.76 15.49
CA TYR A 18 0.87 6.35 15.83
C TYR A 18 1.81 5.65 14.83
N ASN A 19 2.62 4.76 15.37
CA ASN A 19 3.43 3.82 14.60
C ASN A 19 3.02 2.41 15.01
N TYR A 20 2.28 1.72 14.15
CA TYR A 20 1.75 0.38 14.45
C TYR A 20 2.86 -0.66 14.67
N PHE A 21 3.99 -0.54 14.01
CA PHE A 21 5.11 -1.44 14.25
C PHE A 21 5.61 -1.36 15.69
N THR A 22 5.73 -0.13 16.22
CA THR A 22 6.14 0.08 17.61
C THR A 22 5.05 -0.34 18.59
N GLU A 23 3.79 0.03 18.33
CA GLU A 23 2.66 -0.27 19.23
C GLU A 23 2.41 -1.77 19.37
N PHE A 24 2.55 -2.53 18.28
CA PHE A 24 2.32 -3.97 18.27
C PHE A 24 3.61 -4.79 18.39
N GLY A 25 4.76 -4.16 18.55
CA GLY A 25 6.06 -4.85 18.66
C GLY A 25 6.42 -5.65 17.41
N LEU A 26 5.99 -5.18 16.22
CA LEU A 26 6.24 -5.85 14.95
C LEU A 26 7.48 -5.27 14.26
N ALA A 27 8.23 -6.12 13.57
CA ALA A 27 9.28 -5.70 12.66
C ALA A 27 8.71 -5.51 11.24
N GLN A 28 9.01 -4.36 10.63
CA GLN A 28 8.66 -4.16 9.23
C GLN A 28 9.51 -5.08 8.35
N ILE A 29 8.85 -5.92 7.53
CA ILE A 29 9.52 -6.77 6.57
C ILE A 29 9.84 -5.95 5.33
N SER A 30 11.10 -5.98 4.89
CA SER A 30 11.56 -5.26 3.72
C SER A 30 12.40 -6.20 2.84
N VAL A 31 12.12 -6.19 1.54
CA VAL A 31 12.86 -6.96 0.53
C VAL A 31 13.49 -6.01 -0.47
N ASP A 32 14.82 -5.98 -0.52
CA ASP A 32 15.54 -5.19 -1.52
C ASP A 32 15.57 -5.93 -2.87
N PHE A 33 14.99 -5.33 -3.87
CA PHE A 33 14.91 -5.87 -5.23
C PHE A 33 16.22 -5.74 -6.03
N LEU A 34 17.17 -4.91 -5.56
CA LEU A 34 18.45 -4.66 -6.21
C LEU A 34 18.32 -4.35 -7.72
N LEU A 35 17.31 -3.54 -8.08
CA LEU A 35 16.97 -3.23 -9.49
C LEU A 35 18.08 -2.44 -10.22
N GLY A 36 19.06 -1.92 -9.50
CA GLY A 36 20.25 -1.30 -10.10
C GLY A 36 21.30 -2.30 -10.61
N THR A 37 21.14 -3.61 -10.31
CA THR A 37 22.12 -4.66 -10.65
C THR A 37 21.53 -5.57 -11.73
N ALA A 38 22.03 -5.49 -12.96
CA ALA A 38 21.49 -6.21 -14.12
C ALA A 38 21.45 -7.75 -13.97
N GLY A 39 22.28 -8.32 -13.08
CA GLY A 39 22.31 -9.76 -12.79
C GLY A 39 21.29 -10.24 -11.77
N THR A 40 20.54 -9.34 -11.14
CA THR A 40 19.58 -9.70 -10.10
C THR A 40 18.45 -10.55 -10.67
N LEU A 41 18.15 -11.67 -10.01
CA LEU A 41 17.01 -12.50 -10.34
C LEU A 41 15.72 -11.91 -9.74
N VAL A 42 15.12 -10.94 -10.44
CA VAL A 42 13.92 -10.22 -9.96
C VAL A 42 12.77 -11.16 -9.60
N GLN A 43 12.56 -12.24 -10.37
CA GLN A 43 11.55 -13.27 -10.03
C GLN A 43 11.82 -13.94 -8.68
N SER A 44 13.08 -14.09 -8.27
CA SER A 44 13.42 -14.64 -6.96
C SER A 44 13.04 -13.66 -5.84
N LYS A 45 13.25 -12.36 -6.08
CA LYS A 45 12.84 -11.31 -5.14
C LYS A 45 11.33 -11.21 -4.98
N VAL A 46 10.59 -11.36 -6.07
CA VAL A 46 9.12 -11.44 -6.02
C VAL A 46 8.67 -12.64 -5.17
N ARG A 47 9.27 -13.83 -5.36
CA ARG A 47 8.97 -15.01 -4.53
C ARG A 47 9.33 -14.82 -3.06
N GLU A 48 10.38 -14.06 -2.76
CA GLU A 48 10.75 -13.70 -1.39
C GLU A 48 9.64 -12.87 -0.72
N VAL A 49 9.07 -11.89 -1.44
CA VAL A 49 7.91 -11.11 -0.97
C VAL A 49 6.68 -12.01 -0.75
N LEU A 50 6.35 -12.87 -1.72
CA LEU A 50 5.21 -13.78 -1.61
C LEU A 50 5.31 -14.68 -0.36
N ARG A 51 6.47 -15.30 -0.15
CA ARG A 51 6.72 -16.13 1.04
C ARG A 51 6.63 -15.32 2.33
N ALA A 52 7.19 -14.11 2.35
CA ALA A 52 7.09 -13.24 3.51
C ALA A 52 5.64 -12.88 3.87
N ILE A 53 4.76 -12.71 2.87
CA ILE A 53 3.33 -12.50 3.08
C ILE A 53 2.68 -13.80 3.58
N GLU A 54 2.90 -14.94 2.91
CA GLU A 54 2.33 -16.24 3.26
C GLU A 54 2.69 -16.65 4.70
N ASP A 55 3.95 -16.47 5.09
CA ASP A 55 4.44 -16.80 6.44
C ASP A 55 3.75 -15.97 7.55
N ASN A 56 3.24 -14.78 7.19
CA ASN A 56 2.58 -13.87 8.14
C ASN A 56 1.04 -13.90 8.07
N LEU A 57 0.44 -14.65 7.15
CA LEU A 57 -1.02 -14.79 7.04
C LEU A 57 -1.63 -15.69 8.12
N LEU A 58 -0.82 -16.35 8.97
CA LEU A 58 -1.26 -17.19 10.09
C LEU A 58 -2.30 -18.26 9.70
N GLY A 59 -2.21 -18.80 8.49
CA GLY A 59 -3.13 -19.82 7.98
C GLY A 59 -4.36 -19.29 7.23
N GLU A 60 -4.47 -17.98 7.06
CA GLU A 60 -5.49 -17.40 6.20
C GLU A 60 -5.13 -17.61 4.71
N SER A 61 -6.13 -17.74 3.85
CA SER A 61 -5.94 -17.85 2.41
C SER A 61 -6.00 -16.46 1.74
N MET A 62 -5.19 -16.26 0.72
CA MET A 62 -5.25 -15.11 -0.18
C MET A 62 -5.56 -15.54 -1.60
N THR A 63 -6.19 -14.68 -2.38
CA THR A 63 -6.47 -14.92 -3.81
C THR A 63 -5.38 -14.35 -4.70
N ASP A 64 -4.78 -13.23 -4.33
CA ASP A 64 -3.79 -12.52 -5.14
C ASP A 64 -2.91 -11.63 -4.25
N VAL A 65 -1.82 -11.13 -4.78
CA VAL A 65 -0.97 -10.12 -4.13
C VAL A 65 -0.84 -8.90 -5.03
N HIS A 66 -1.14 -7.75 -4.47
CA HIS A 66 -1.01 -6.47 -5.14
C HIS A 66 0.15 -5.66 -4.56
N ALA A 67 0.88 -4.93 -5.41
CA ALA A 67 1.95 -4.06 -4.98
C ALA A 67 1.78 -2.66 -5.56
N LEU A 68 1.59 -1.67 -4.68
CA LEU A 68 1.62 -0.25 -5.03
C LEU A 68 3.06 0.23 -4.99
N VAL A 69 3.60 0.66 -6.12
CA VAL A 69 5.00 1.04 -6.24
C VAL A 69 5.17 2.47 -6.73
N SER A 70 6.27 3.10 -6.36
CA SER A 70 6.62 4.44 -6.86
C SER A 70 6.98 4.38 -8.35
N ARG A 71 6.92 5.53 -9.02
CA ARG A 71 7.30 5.66 -10.44
C ARG A 71 8.71 5.16 -10.70
N GLU A 72 9.63 5.58 -9.84
CA GLU A 72 11.06 5.23 -9.97
C GLU A 72 11.31 3.73 -9.80
N PHE A 73 10.56 3.08 -8.90
CA PHE A 73 10.61 1.63 -8.74
C PHE A 73 10.04 0.93 -9.97
N PHE A 74 8.87 1.37 -10.45
CA PHE A 74 8.18 0.79 -11.58
C PHE A 74 9.01 0.87 -12.87
N ASP A 75 9.58 2.04 -13.16
CA ASP A 75 10.45 2.25 -14.32
C ASP A 75 11.67 1.33 -14.29
N LYS A 76 12.33 1.20 -13.12
CA LYS A 76 13.46 0.29 -12.94
C LYS A 76 13.06 -1.18 -13.07
N LEU A 77 11.87 -1.54 -12.57
CA LEU A 77 11.36 -2.90 -12.66
C LEU A 77 11.11 -3.32 -14.11
N ILE A 78 10.46 -2.49 -14.91
CA ILE A 78 10.18 -2.76 -16.32
C ILE A 78 11.47 -2.75 -17.15
N ALA A 79 12.35 -1.78 -16.91
CA ALA A 79 13.62 -1.66 -17.65
C ALA A 79 14.67 -2.69 -17.23
N HIS A 80 14.40 -3.51 -16.19
CA HIS A 80 15.37 -4.50 -15.74
C HIS A 80 15.53 -5.63 -16.77
N PRO A 81 16.77 -6.02 -17.19
CA PRO A 81 16.99 -7.00 -18.25
C PRO A 81 16.27 -8.34 -18.03
N LYS A 82 16.22 -8.83 -16.80
CA LYS A 82 15.54 -10.09 -16.47
C LYS A 82 14.01 -9.99 -16.53
N THR A 83 13.45 -8.82 -16.26
CA THR A 83 12.01 -8.57 -16.43
C THR A 83 11.67 -8.47 -17.91
N GLU A 84 12.47 -7.73 -18.67
CA GLU A 84 12.30 -7.58 -20.12
C GLU A 84 12.42 -8.93 -20.85
N GLU A 85 13.39 -9.78 -20.48
CA GLU A 85 13.55 -11.12 -21.02
C GLU A 85 12.30 -11.98 -20.78
N ALA A 86 11.79 -12.03 -19.52
CA ALA A 86 10.58 -12.76 -19.19
C ALA A 86 9.35 -12.23 -19.97
N TYR A 87 9.27 -10.92 -20.16
CA TYR A 87 8.18 -10.28 -20.88
C TYR A 87 8.20 -10.59 -22.38
N LYS A 88 9.37 -10.68 -23.00
CA LYS A 88 9.52 -11.10 -24.40
C LYS A 88 8.99 -12.52 -24.64
N PHE A 89 9.26 -13.44 -23.72
CA PHE A 89 8.70 -14.79 -23.81
C PHE A 89 7.18 -14.81 -23.68
N TYR A 90 6.61 -14.03 -22.78
CA TYR A 90 5.18 -13.90 -22.60
C TYR A 90 4.49 -13.26 -23.82
N ALA A 91 5.08 -12.23 -24.41
CA ALA A 91 4.58 -11.59 -25.62
C ALA A 91 4.60 -12.53 -26.84
N ALA A 92 5.56 -13.44 -26.92
CA ALA A 92 5.65 -14.43 -28.01
C ALA A 92 4.51 -15.46 -27.99
N THR A 93 3.81 -15.65 -26.87
CA THR A 93 2.66 -16.57 -26.75
C THR A 93 1.33 -15.95 -27.15
N GLY A 94 1.30 -14.76 -27.79
CA GLY A 94 0.10 -14.15 -28.37
C GLY A 94 -0.67 -13.20 -27.46
N ALA A 95 -0.22 -12.96 -26.23
CA ALA A 95 -0.76 -11.88 -25.41
C ALA A 95 -0.39 -10.52 -26.03
N GLN A 96 -1.33 -9.59 -26.08
CA GLN A 96 -1.12 -8.25 -26.64
C GLN A 96 -0.75 -7.23 -25.56
N PRO A 97 0.44 -7.28 -24.96
CA PRO A 97 0.75 -6.44 -23.81
C PRO A 97 1.06 -4.98 -24.17
N LEU A 98 1.40 -4.70 -25.44
CA LEU A 98 1.86 -3.38 -25.86
C LEU A 98 0.77 -2.34 -26.18
N ARG A 99 -0.52 -2.73 -26.09
CA ARG A 99 -1.66 -1.82 -26.39
C ARG A 99 -2.31 -1.23 -25.15
N GLN A 100 -1.98 -1.72 -23.95
CA GLN A 100 -2.55 -1.25 -22.69
C GLN A 100 -1.51 -0.51 -21.87
N ASP A 101 -1.98 0.42 -21.06
CA ASP A 101 -1.13 1.07 -20.05
C ASP A 101 -0.76 0.06 -18.96
N VAL A 102 0.45 -0.45 -19.02
CA VAL A 102 0.97 -1.46 -18.08
C VAL A 102 1.16 -0.93 -16.66
N ARG A 103 1.14 0.40 -16.45
CA ARG A 103 1.38 1.00 -15.15
C ARG A 103 0.31 0.67 -14.11
N ARG A 104 -0.91 0.31 -14.53
CA ARG A 104 -2.04 0.02 -13.64
C ARG A 104 -2.25 -1.45 -13.33
N ASN A 105 -1.68 -2.32 -14.13
CA ASN A 105 -1.88 -3.77 -13.98
C ASN A 105 -0.74 -4.51 -14.65
N PHE A 106 0.41 -4.57 -13.99
CA PHE A 106 1.56 -5.30 -14.47
C PHE A 106 1.76 -6.60 -13.68
N PRO A 107 1.22 -7.74 -14.15
CA PRO A 107 1.40 -9.02 -13.48
C PRO A 107 2.82 -9.54 -13.74
N PHE A 108 3.57 -9.79 -12.67
CA PHE A 108 4.90 -10.35 -12.75
C PHE A 108 5.17 -11.33 -11.60
N ALA A 109 5.46 -12.58 -11.95
CA ALA A 109 5.84 -13.67 -11.04
C ALA A 109 4.87 -13.90 -9.85
N GLY A 110 3.57 -13.60 -9.99
CA GLY A 110 2.56 -13.80 -8.96
C GLY A 110 2.21 -12.56 -8.14
N ILE A 111 2.75 -11.40 -8.49
CA ILE A 111 2.35 -10.11 -7.93
C ILE A 111 1.87 -9.20 -9.05
N VAL A 112 0.79 -8.47 -8.81
CA VAL A 112 0.33 -7.40 -9.69
C VAL A 112 0.92 -6.08 -9.21
N PHE A 113 1.79 -5.50 -10.02
CA PHE A 113 2.41 -4.19 -9.74
C PHE A 113 1.59 -3.06 -10.34
N GLU A 114 1.34 -2.04 -9.55
CA GLU A 114 0.66 -0.82 -9.96
C GLU A 114 1.47 0.41 -9.58
N GLU A 115 1.70 1.31 -10.57
CA GLU A 115 2.31 2.60 -10.30
C GLU A 115 1.36 3.48 -9.51
N TYR A 116 1.74 3.88 -8.31
CA TYR A 116 0.96 4.73 -7.45
C TYR A 116 1.62 6.10 -7.26
N ALA A 117 0.93 7.14 -7.71
CA ALA A 117 1.43 8.52 -7.69
C ALA A 117 0.71 9.41 -6.66
N GLY A 118 -0.02 8.81 -5.70
CA GLY A 118 -0.76 9.55 -4.69
C GLY A 118 0.13 10.42 -3.82
N THR A 119 -0.30 11.65 -3.61
CA THR A 119 0.37 12.63 -2.75
C THR A 119 -0.62 13.22 -1.77
N VAL A 120 -0.13 13.69 -0.63
CA VAL A 120 -0.88 14.48 0.34
C VAL A 120 -0.19 15.82 0.56
N THR A 121 -0.98 16.89 0.58
CA THR A 121 -0.47 18.23 0.91
C THR A 121 -0.70 18.46 2.40
N LEU A 122 0.37 18.68 3.13
CA LEU A 122 0.35 18.97 4.55
C LEU A 122 -0.13 20.40 4.83
N SER A 123 -0.54 20.69 6.05
CA SER A 123 -0.89 22.05 6.49
C SER A 123 0.27 23.05 6.35
N THR A 124 1.51 22.55 6.34
CA THR A 124 2.73 23.31 6.05
C THR A 124 2.91 23.66 4.56
N LYS A 125 1.95 23.28 3.69
CA LYS A 125 2.00 23.37 2.21
C LYS A 125 3.08 22.48 1.56
N ALA A 126 3.79 21.67 2.31
CA ALA A 126 4.68 20.65 1.76
C ALA A 126 3.85 19.49 1.18
N THR A 127 4.30 18.92 0.07
CA THR A 127 3.67 17.74 -0.53
C THR A 127 4.49 16.51 -0.22
N GLU A 128 3.85 15.51 0.39
CA GLU A 128 4.46 14.22 0.71
C GLU A 128 3.87 13.13 -0.20
N ARG A 129 4.73 12.26 -0.73
CA ARG A 129 4.27 11.07 -1.48
C ARG A 129 3.79 10.01 -0.51
N LEU A 130 2.69 9.35 -0.83
CA LEU A 130 2.16 8.25 -0.01
C LEU A 130 3.01 6.97 -0.14
N VAL A 131 3.61 6.75 -1.30
CA VAL A 131 4.66 5.74 -1.49
C VAL A 131 5.97 6.48 -1.78
N PRO A 132 7.01 6.35 -0.93
CA PRO A 132 8.30 7.03 -1.13
C PRO A 132 8.97 6.60 -2.44
N ALA A 133 9.91 7.43 -2.92
CA ALA A 133 10.65 7.14 -4.14
C ALA A 133 11.49 5.85 -3.99
N ASN A 134 11.51 5.03 -5.04
CA ASN A 134 12.18 3.71 -5.10
C ASN A 134 11.61 2.66 -4.13
N GLU A 135 10.44 2.88 -3.57
CA GLU A 135 9.78 1.95 -2.66
C GLU A 135 8.46 1.45 -3.26
N GLY A 136 7.97 0.36 -2.68
CA GLY A 136 6.67 -0.21 -2.94
C GLY A 136 6.11 -0.87 -1.68
N ILE A 137 4.80 -1.03 -1.65
CA ILE A 137 4.06 -1.69 -0.56
C ILE A 137 3.28 -2.83 -1.18
N ALA A 138 3.60 -4.06 -0.79
CA ALA A 138 2.88 -5.26 -1.21
C ALA A 138 1.91 -5.70 -0.12
N PHE A 139 0.73 -6.14 -0.52
CA PHE A 139 -0.31 -6.61 0.38
C PHE A 139 -1.16 -7.69 -0.27
N PRO A 140 -1.71 -8.64 0.52
CA PRO A 140 -2.58 -9.68 0.01
C PRO A 140 -3.99 -9.17 -0.30
N LEU A 141 -4.65 -9.80 -1.26
CA LEU A 141 -6.06 -9.58 -1.59
C LEU A 141 -6.88 -10.86 -1.35
N GLY A 142 -8.18 -10.70 -1.11
CA GLY A 142 -9.10 -11.81 -0.90
C GLY A 142 -8.94 -12.49 0.45
N THR A 143 -8.28 -11.87 1.40
CA THR A 143 -8.20 -12.30 2.80
C THR A 143 -9.46 -11.90 3.55
N MET A 144 -9.82 -12.64 4.60
CA MET A 144 -11.04 -12.37 5.40
C MET A 144 -10.79 -11.34 6.50
N ASP A 145 -9.67 -11.45 7.22
CA ASP A 145 -9.44 -10.69 8.45
C ASP A 145 -8.21 -9.74 8.37
N THR A 146 -7.42 -9.77 7.30
CA THR A 146 -6.22 -8.93 7.17
C THR A 146 -6.53 -7.43 7.18
N PHE A 147 -7.68 -7.03 6.60
CA PHE A 147 -8.12 -5.64 6.57
C PHE A 147 -9.49 -5.50 7.22
N THR A 148 -9.51 -5.19 8.51
CA THR A 148 -10.74 -5.03 9.27
C THR A 148 -10.94 -3.56 9.65
N THR A 149 -12.14 -3.03 9.40
CA THR A 149 -12.50 -1.67 9.79
C THR A 149 -13.34 -1.70 11.05
N TYR A 150 -12.87 -1.06 12.09
CA TYR A 150 -13.60 -0.88 13.35
C TYR A 150 -14.13 0.54 13.47
N GLY A 151 -15.43 0.69 13.69
CA GLY A 151 -16.06 1.97 14.04
C GLY A 151 -16.09 2.14 15.56
N GLY A 152 -15.42 3.16 16.08
CA GLY A 152 -15.52 3.56 17.48
C GLY A 152 -16.58 4.64 17.68
N PRO A 153 -17.17 4.76 18.89
CA PRO A 153 -18.06 5.89 19.22
C PRO A 153 -17.27 7.20 19.16
N ALA A 154 -17.92 8.29 18.75
CA ALA A 154 -17.30 9.60 18.79
C ALA A 154 -17.02 10.03 20.24
N ASN A 155 -15.99 10.88 20.43
CA ASN A 155 -15.69 11.46 21.74
C ASN A 155 -16.72 12.55 22.10
N LEU A 156 -17.97 12.13 22.25
CA LEU A 156 -19.12 12.95 22.61
C LEU A 156 -19.85 12.24 23.74
N LEU A 157 -20.38 13.01 24.68
CA LEU A 157 -21.12 12.47 25.83
C LEU A 157 -22.34 11.64 25.37
N GLU A 158 -23.02 12.09 24.31
CA GLU A 158 -24.19 11.43 23.73
C GLU A 158 -23.84 10.11 23.01
N ALA A 159 -22.58 9.94 22.61
CA ALA A 159 -22.08 8.73 21.95
C ALA A 159 -21.44 7.73 22.92
N ALA A 160 -21.37 8.06 24.22
CA ALA A 160 -20.80 7.17 25.22
C ALA A 160 -21.60 5.86 25.31
N ASN A 161 -20.89 4.72 25.30
CA ASN A 161 -21.47 3.37 25.34
C ASN A 161 -22.41 3.03 24.17
N THR A 162 -22.32 3.73 23.04
CA THR A 162 -23.05 3.40 21.82
C THR A 162 -22.15 2.69 20.81
N LEU A 163 -22.77 1.97 19.87
CA LEU A 163 -22.01 1.39 18.73
C LEU A 163 -21.44 2.54 17.88
N GLY A 164 -20.19 2.34 17.43
CA GLY A 164 -19.55 3.27 16.53
C GLY A 164 -20.28 3.39 15.19
N LEU A 165 -20.49 4.62 14.75
CA LEU A 165 -21.09 4.95 13.46
C LEU A 165 -19.99 5.35 12.46
N PRO A 166 -20.20 5.13 11.14
CA PRO A 166 -19.22 5.51 10.11
C PRO A 166 -18.98 7.02 10.04
N LEU A 167 -19.94 7.82 10.43
CA LEU A 167 -19.89 9.29 10.42
C LEU A 167 -20.65 9.87 11.61
N TYR A 168 -20.03 10.84 12.25
CA TYR A 168 -20.67 11.67 13.28
C TYR A 168 -20.69 13.13 12.81
N ALA A 169 -21.84 13.76 12.90
CA ALA A 169 -22.01 15.19 12.66
C ALA A 169 -22.53 15.86 13.92
N ARG A 170 -21.92 16.95 14.33
CA ARG A 170 -22.37 17.78 15.45
C ARG A 170 -22.49 19.23 15.01
N GLN A 171 -23.61 19.81 15.29
CA GLN A 171 -23.80 21.25 15.15
C GLN A 171 -23.44 21.94 16.47
N HIS A 172 -22.64 22.97 16.40
CA HIS A 172 -22.26 23.79 17.52
C HIS A 172 -22.73 25.21 17.25
N LEU A 173 -23.64 25.69 18.10
CA LEU A 173 -24.08 27.09 18.08
C LEU A 173 -23.14 27.90 18.99
N ASP A 174 -22.69 29.06 18.55
CA ASP A 174 -21.99 30.00 19.41
C ASP A 174 -22.94 30.58 20.47
N GLU A 175 -22.40 31.28 21.45
CA GLU A 175 -23.20 31.94 22.51
C GLU A 175 -24.23 32.93 21.96
N LYS A 176 -24.11 33.33 20.70
CA LYS A 176 -25.01 34.24 19.98
C LYS A 176 -26.00 33.53 19.06
N GLY A 177 -26.05 32.19 19.12
CA GLY A 177 -26.95 31.37 18.33
C GLY A 177 -26.61 31.34 16.81
N ARG A 178 -25.34 31.60 16.43
CA ARG A 178 -24.86 31.52 15.05
C ARG A 178 -24.21 30.18 14.77
N TRP A 179 -24.36 29.71 13.51
CA TRP A 179 -23.81 28.45 13.01
C TRP A 179 -22.32 28.59 12.69
#